data_32d940d8311a9e76d02dcd9ae6d0338c
#
_entry.id   32d940d8311a9e76d02dcd9ae6d0338c
#
_cell.length_a   1.000
_cell.length_b   1.000
_cell.length_c   1.000
_cell.angle_alpha   90.00
_cell.angle_beta   90.00
_cell.angle_gamma   90.00
#
_symmetry.space_group_name_H-M   'P 1'
#
loop_
_entity.id
_entity.type
_entity.pdbx_description
1 polymer ?
#
loop_
_entity_poly.entity_id
_entity_poly.type
_entity_poly.pdbx_seq_one_letter_code
_entity_poly.pdbx_strand_id
1 'polypeptide(L)'
;GHPVAMAHSNNCTSDLNAWVNVFKEFAEAMGMEVDMNKLFGTLYNKALEGDPDCGGLLSYCYFSGEHMTGFEEGRPLFVRSPESKFNLANFMRTNLYTCLGAMRVGLNLLFEKENVKVDRLLGHGGLFKTKGVGQQILADAVNAPVSVMATAGEGGAWGIALLASYLVNKEEGETLESFLDNKVFADQESSTLDPKPEGVAGFNAFMDSYMKG
;
A
#
# COMPACT_ATOMS: atom_id res chain seq x y z
N GLY A 1 21.17 -13.66 13.44
CA GLY A 1 20.25 -12.98 12.58
C GLY A 1 20.60 -13.14 11.12
N HIS A 2 19.57 -13.10 10.29
CA HIS A 2 19.74 -13.11 8.84
C HIS A 2 19.85 -11.66 8.34
N PRO A 3 20.59 -11.37 7.25
CA PRO A 3 20.64 -10.05 6.66
C PRO A 3 19.27 -9.66 6.11
N VAL A 4 18.93 -8.38 6.23
CA VAL A 4 17.67 -7.79 5.73
C VAL A 4 18.01 -6.65 4.80
N ALA A 5 17.45 -6.66 3.59
CA ALA A 5 17.50 -5.51 2.70
C ALA A 5 16.26 -4.62 2.93
N MET A 6 16.46 -3.30 2.94
CA MET A 6 15.37 -2.34 3.10
C MET A 6 15.31 -1.43 1.88
N ALA A 7 14.14 -1.39 1.22
CA ALA A 7 13.77 -0.34 0.28
C ALA A 7 12.84 0.63 1.01
N HIS A 8 13.19 1.91 1.08
CA HIS A 8 12.44 2.91 1.81
C HIS A 8 11.94 4.01 0.85
N SER A 9 10.65 4.27 0.85
CA SER A 9 10.04 5.45 0.22
C SER A 9 9.56 6.44 1.28
N ASN A 10 9.74 7.73 1.02
CA ASN A 10 9.37 8.78 1.96
C ASN A 10 7.87 9.10 1.93
N ASN A 11 7.20 8.79 0.83
CA ASN A 11 5.81 9.16 0.59
C ASN A 11 4.95 7.93 0.35
N CYS A 12 3.74 7.94 0.91
CA CYS A 12 2.74 6.89 0.71
C CYS A 12 1.33 7.51 0.73
N THR A 13 0.59 7.41 1.84
CA THR A 13 -0.83 7.77 1.91
C THR A 13 -1.12 9.20 2.35
N SER A 14 -0.12 10.05 2.56
CA SER A 14 -0.34 11.43 3.05
C SER A 14 -1.16 12.27 2.07
N ASP A 15 -0.84 12.22 0.78
CA ASP A 15 -1.58 12.92 -0.27
C ASP A 15 -2.99 12.32 -0.45
N LEU A 16 -3.10 11.00 -0.45
CA LEU A 16 -4.39 10.31 -0.49
C LEU A 16 -5.30 10.74 0.67
N ASN A 17 -4.77 10.90 1.87
CA ASN A 17 -5.53 11.39 3.03
C ASN A 17 -6.01 12.82 2.83
N ALA A 18 -5.21 13.69 2.20
CA ALA A 18 -5.63 15.05 1.85
C ALA A 18 -6.83 15.04 0.89
N TRP A 19 -6.80 14.19 -0.13
CA TRP A 19 -7.93 14.02 -1.05
C TRP A 19 -9.18 13.47 -0.35
N VAL A 20 -9.03 12.48 0.54
CA VAL A 20 -10.16 11.96 1.34
C VAL A 20 -10.78 13.07 2.20
N ASN A 21 -9.97 13.97 2.76
CA ASN A 21 -10.47 15.12 3.51
C ASN A 21 -11.25 16.10 2.63
N VAL A 22 -10.86 16.31 1.37
CA VAL A 22 -11.66 17.12 0.42
C VAL A 22 -13.04 16.50 0.20
N PHE A 23 -13.15 15.18 0.06
CA PHE A 23 -14.43 14.50 -0.04
C PHE A 23 -15.27 14.61 1.24
N LYS A 24 -14.60 14.56 2.42
CA LYS A 24 -15.27 14.82 3.70
C LYS A 24 -15.86 16.23 3.74
N GLU A 25 -15.06 17.25 3.43
CA GLU A 25 -15.51 18.65 3.43
C GLU A 25 -16.66 18.88 2.44
N PHE A 26 -16.62 18.24 1.26
CA PHE A 26 -17.72 18.28 0.30
C PHE A 26 -19.00 17.68 0.89
N ALA A 27 -18.93 16.51 1.51
CA ALA A 27 -20.09 15.86 2.11
C ALA A 27 -20.68 16.70 3.26
N GLU A 28 -19.83 17.28 4.12
CA GLU A 28 -20.24 18.18 5.20
C GLU A 28 -20.89 19.46 4.66
N ALA A 29 -20.35 20.04 3.59
CA ALA A 29 -20.95 21.19 2.90
C ALA A 29 -22.34 20.89 2.31
N MET A 30 -22.58 19.63 1.93
CA MET A 30 -23.90 19.13 1.52
C MET A 30 -24.83 18.82 2.70
N GLY A 31 -24.41 19.05 3.94
CA GLY A 31 -25.20 18.77 5.15
C GLY A 31 -25.24 17.29 5.57
N MET A 32 -24.30 16.49 5.07
CA MET A 32 -24.21 15.06 5.44
C MET A 32 -23.30 14.88 6.66
N GLU A 33 -23.69 13.99 7.56
CA GLU A 33 -22.83 13.53 8.63
C GLU A 33 -21.84 12.49 8.10
N VAL A 34 -20.54 12.65 8.39
CA VAL A 34 -19.49 11.83 7.80
C VAL A 34 -18.85 10.90 8.83
N ASP A 35 -19.02 9.60 8.63
CA ASP A 35 -18.22 8.56 9.26
C ASP A 35 -16.94 8.34 8.40
N MET A 36 -15.78 8.62 8.99
CA MET A 36 -14.49 8.51 8.28
C MET A 36 -14.18 7.07 7.86
N ASN A 37 -14.52 6.05 8.65
CA ASN A 37 -14.28 4.66 8.27
C ASN A 37 -15.12 4.26 7.06
N LYS A 38 -16.38 4.69 7.04
CA LYS A 38 -17.29 4.49 5.90
C LYS A 38 -16.80 5.24 4.67
N LEU A 39 -16.32 6.48 4.84
CA LEU A 39 -15.79 7.29 3.74
C LEU A 39 -14.56 6.61 3.11
N PHE A 40 -13.55 6.26 3.91
CA PHE A 40 -12.38 5.53 3.44
C PHE A 40 -12.78 4.22 2.76
N GLY A 41 -13.63 3.42 3.39
CA GLY A 41 -14.12 2.17 2.82
C GLY A 41 -14.79 2.37 1.46
N THR A 42 -15.65 3.38 1.33
CA THR A 42 -16.34 3.70 0.08
C THR A 42 -15.37 4.11 -1.02
N LEU A 43 -14.48 5.04 -0.74
CA LEU A 43 -13.52 5.57 -1.72
C LEU A 43 -12.50 4.48 -2.15
N TYR A 44 -11.99 3.70 -1.20
CA TYR A 44 -11.04 2.64 -1.50
C TYR A 44 -11.68 1.52 -2.33
N ASN A 45 -12.87 1.05 -1.97
CA ASN A 45 -13.58 0.06 -2.77
C ASN A 45 -13.91 0.60 -4.17
N LYS A 46 -14.24 1.89 -4.28
CA LYS A 46 -14.49 2.54 -5.57
C LYS A 46 -13.28 2.47 -6.50
N ALA A 47 -12.07 2.52 -5.97
CA ALA A 47 -10.85 2.38 -6.76
C ALA A 47 -10.75 1.03 -7.49
N LEU A 48 -11.31 -0.04 -6.94
CA LEU A 48 -11.30 -1.36 -7.60
C LEU A 48 -12.17 -1.45 -8.85
N GLU A 49 -13.11 -0.51 -9.03
CA GLU A 49 -13.95 -0.39 -10.21
C GLU A 49 -13.29 0.41 -11.35
N GLY A 50 -12.15 1.05 -11.09
CA GLY A 50 -11.43 1.86 -12.09
C GLY A 50 -10.78 1.01 -13.18
N ASP A 51 -10.47 1.65 -14.31
CA ASP A 51 -9.69 1.03 -15.38
C ASP A 51 -8.33 0.55 -14.81
N PRO A 52 -7.80 -0.61 -15.23
CA PRO A 52 -6.55 -1.16 -14.69
C PRO A 52 -5.34 -0.23 -14.80
N ASP A 53 -5.32 0.63 -15.82
CA ASP A 53 -4.29 1.65 -16.10
C ASP A 53 -4.63 3.04 -15.53
N CYS A 54 -5.61 3.12 -14.63
CA CYS A 54 -6.14 4.38 -14.08
C CYS A 54 -6.81 5.30 -15.11
N GLY A 55 -7.17 4.79 -16.30
CA GLY A 55 -7.77 5.58 -17.37
C GLY A 55 -6.87 6.72 -17.90
N GLY A 56 -5.55 6.53 -17.85
CA GLY A 56 -4.57 7.53 -18.27
C GLY A 56 -4.38 8.71 -17.30
N LEU A 57 -4.84 8.58 -16.06
CA LEU A 57 -4.56 9.55 -15.00
C LEU A 57 -3.19 9.27 -14.38
N LEU A 58 -2.52 10.31 -13.90
CA LEU A 58 -1.22 10.21 -13.25
C LEU A 58 -1.19 11.09 -11.99
N SER A 59 -0.51 10.63 -10.96
CA SER A 59 -0.32 11.38 -9.72
C SER A 59 1.06 11.09 -9.13
N TYR A 60 1.63 12.07 -8.45
CA TYR A 60 2.82 11.99 -7.63
C TYR A 60 2.48 12.45 -6.22
N CYS A 61 2.53 11.55 -5.25
CA CYS A 61 2.13 11.80 -3.86
C CYS A 61 3.24 12.42 -3.00
N TYR A 62 4.17 13.16 -3.59
CA TYR A 62 5.38 13.64 -2.93
C TYR A 62 5.11 14.84 -2.01
N PHE A 63 4.73 14.58 -0.76
CA PHE A 63 4.67 15.59 0.30
C PHE A 63 6.04 16.03 0.80
N SER A 64 7.02 15.15 0.70
CA SER A 64 8.44 15.40 0.96
C SER A 64 9.27 14.96 -0.22
N GLY A 65 10.57 15.26 -0.20
CA GLY A 65 11.48 14.70 -1.19
C GLY A 65 11.42 13.18 -1.26
N GLU A 66 11.64 12.63 -2.45
CA GLU A 66 11.59 11.18 -2.70
C GLU A 66 12.89 10.75 -3.37
N HIS A 67 13.82 10.25 -2.57
CA HIS A 67 15.15 9.89 -3.04
C HIS A 67 15.15 8.72 -4.05
N MET A 68 14.16 7.84 -3.98
CA MET A 68 14.02 6.73 -4.93
C MET A 68 13.80 7.19 -6.37
N THR A 69 13.22 8.37 -6.55
CA THR A 69 12.95 8.98 -7.86
C THR A 69 13.74 10.27 -8.11
N GLY A 70 14.65 10.65 -7.20
CA GLY A 70 15.57 11.77 -7.35
C GLY A 70 14.95 13.15 -7.08
N PHE A 71 13.79 13.24 -6.43
CA PHE A 71 13.18 14.50 -6.04
C PHE A 71 13.67 14.94 -4.66
N GLU A 72 14.22 16.15 -4.55
CA GLU A 72 14.73 16.70 -3.29
C GLU A 72 13.64 17.38 -2.46
N GLU A 73 12.63 17.95 -3.10
CA GLU A 73 11.53 18.68 -2.45
C GLU A 73 10.16 18.02 -2.70
N GLY A 74 9.23 18.19 -1.75
CA GLY A 74 7.86 17.71 -1.90
C GLY A 74 7.07 18.58 -2.88
N ARG A 75 6.37 17.93 -3.83
CA ARG A 75 5.41 18.56 -4.76
C ARG A 75 4.35 17.55 -5.17
N PRO A 76 3.27 17.42 -4.43
CA PRO A 76 2.14 16.60 -4.87
C PRO A 76 1.61 17.15 -6.19
N LEU A 77 1.40 16.27 -7.15
CA LEU A 77 0.95 16.65 -8.50
C LEU A 77 -0.07 15.64 -9.01
N PHE A 78 -1.19 16.13 -9.52
CA PHE A 78 -2.18 15.34 -10.23
C PHE A 78 -2.27 15.81 -11.68
N VAL A 79 -2.10 14.88 -12.62
CA VAL A 79 -2.04 15.17 -14.06
C VAL A 79 -3.10 14.39 -14.82
N ARG A 80 -3.73 15.04 -15.77
CA ARG A 80 -4.64 14.43 -16.74
C ARG A 80 -4.49 15.06 -18.11
N SER A 81 -4.70 14.29 -19.16
CA SER A 81 -4.85 14.78 -20.52
C SER A 81 -6.34 14.90 -20.90
N PRO A 82 -6.69 15.55 -22.01
CA PRO A 82 -8.07 15.56 -22.51
C PRO A 82 -8.65 14.18 -22.77
N GLU A 83 -7.81 13.19 -23.09
CA GLU A 83 -8.18 11.82 -23.39
C GLU A 83 -8.35 10.95 -22.13
N SER A 84 -7.89 11.44 -20.97
CA SER A 84 -7.96 10.68 -19.72
C SER A 84 -9.42 10.48 -19.29
N LYS A 85 -9.74 9.28 -18.84
CA LYS A 85 -11.07 8.95 -18.30
C LYS A 85 -11.16 9.40 -16.83
N PHE A 86 -11.45 10.69 -16.63
CA PHE A 86 -11.52 11.27 -15.30
C PHE A 86 -12.88 10.99 -14.64
N ASN A 87 -12.88 10.03 -13.72
CA ASN A 87 -14.00 9.68 -12.86
C ASN A 87 -13.49 9.28 -11.47
N LEU A 88 -14.41 9.12 -10.50
CA LEU A 88 -14.04 8.84 -9.11
C LEU A 88 -13.26 7.52 -8.96
N ALA A 89 -13.64 6.48 -9.72
CA ALA A 89 -12.98 5.19 -9.63
C ALA A 89 -11.52 5.26 -10.10
N ASN A 90 -11.28 5.85 -11.27
CA ASN A 90 -9.94 6.06 -11.81
C ASN A 90 -9.12 7.02 -10.95
N PHE A 91 -9.73 8.12 -10.46
CA PHE A 91 -9.08 9.05 -9.54
C PHE A 91 -8.57 8.34 -8.28
N MET A 92 -9.42 7.56 -7.64
CA MET A 92 -9.05 6.84 -6.41
C MET A 92 -8.02 5.73 -6.68
N ARG A 93 -8.13 5.01 -7.80
CA ARG A 93 -7.12 4.03 -8.19
C ARG A 93 -5.76 4.68 -8.42
N THR A 94 -5.71 5.81 -9.13
CA THR A 94 -4.48 6.58 -9.36
C THR A 94 -3.80 6.95 -8.05
N ASN A 95 -4.57 7.46 -7.08
CA ASN A 95 -4.04 7.85 -5.78
C ASN A 95 -3.56 6.65 -4.94
N LEU A 96 -4.16 5.48 -5.09
CA LEU A 96 -3.64 4.25 -4.48
C LEU A 96 -2.39 3.73 -5.18
N TYR A 97 -2.32 3.82 -6.51
CA TYR A 97 -1.16 3.38 -7.29
C TYR A 97 0.07 4.23 -6.98
N THR A 98 -0.08 5.56 -6.93
CA THR A 98 1.05 6.46 -6.66
C THR A 98 1.64 6.24 -5.26
N CYS A 99 0.84 5.80 -4.27
CA CYS A 99 1.35 5.41 -2.95
C CYS A 99 2.39 4.27 -3.02
N LEU A 100 2.35 3.47 -4.07
CA LEU A 100 3.25 2.33 -4.28
C LEU A 100 4.32 2.61 -5.35
N GLY A 101 4.24 3.74 -6.07
CA GLY A 101 5.13 4.05 -7.20
C GLY A 101 6.61 4.05 -6.81
N ALA A 102 7.01 4.86 -5.84
CA ALA A 102 8.41 4.94 -5.38
C ALA A 102 8.88 3.61 -4.76
N MET A 103 8.02 2.92 -4.01
CA MET A 103 8.32 1.59 -3.48
C MET A 103 8.59 0.59 -4.61
N ARG A 104 7.79 0.60 -5.69
CA ARG A 104 7.99 -0.29 -6.84
C ARG A 104 9.32 -0.01 -7.54
N VAL A 105 9.72 1.26 -7.67
CA VAL A 105 11.05 1.63 -8.19
C VAL A 105 12.16 0.99 -7.35
N GLY A 106 12.06 1.08 -6.02
CA GLY A 106 13.00 0.44 -5.10
C GLY A 106 13.01 -1.10 -5.21
N LEU A 107 11.84 -1.73 -5.29
CA LEU A 107 11.73 -3.18 -5.43
C LEU A 107 12.25 -3.70 -6.76
N ASN A 108 12.18 -2.92 -7.84
CA ASN A 108 12.75 -3.31 -9.14
C ASN A 108 14.26 -3.55 -9.05
N LEU A 109 14.98 -2.86 -8.16
CA LEU A 109 16.40 -3.15 -7.92
C LEU A 109 16.58 -4.60 -7.42
N LEU A 110 15.73 -5.05 -6.50
CA LEU A 110 15.78 -6.42 -5.98
C LEU A 110 15.36 -7.44 -7.04
N PHE A 111 14.30 -7.17 -7.78
CA PHE A 111 13.73 -8.12 -8.74
C PHE A 111 14.57 -8.24 -10.01
N GLU A 112 15.03 -7.13 -10.56
CA GLU A 112 15.66 -7.09 -11.87
C GLU A 112 17.19 -7.19 -11.80
N LYS A 113 17.82 -6.56 -10.80
CA LYS A 113 19.28 -6.55 -10.65
C LYS A 113 19.79 -7.68 -9.77
N GLU A 114 19.13 -7.92 -8.64
CA GLU A 114 19.54 -8.94 -7.68
C GLU A 114 18.84 -10.28 -7.91
N ASN A 115 17.89 -10.34 -8.85
CA ASN A 115 17.09 -11.55 -9.18
C ASN A 115 16.42 -12.20 -7.96
N VAL A 116 16.01 -11.39 -6.99
CA VAL A 116 15.27 -11.87 -5.82
C VAL A 116 13.91 -12.38 -6.25
N LYS A 117 13.59 -13.62 -5.87
CA LYS A 117 12.25 -14.18 -6.04
C LYS A 117 11.48 -14.00 -4.76
N VAL A 118 10.27 -13.50 -4.87
CA VAL A 118 9.36 -13.31 -3.76
C VAL A 118 8.23 -14.32 -3.85
N ASP A 119 8.16 -15.23 -2.88
CA ASP A 119 7.09 -16.21 -2.80
C ASP A 119 5.80 -15.59 -2.26
N ARG A 120 5.94 -14.63 -1.33
CA ARG A 120 4.81 -13.96 -0.66
C ARG A 120 5.28 -12.67 0.03
N LEU A 121 4.40 -11.67 0.02
CA LEU A 121 4.57 -10.43 0.80
C LEU A 121 3.61 -10.41 1.99
N LEU A 122 4.03 -9.77 3.07
CA LEU A 122 3.16 -9.49 4.22
C LEU A 122 2.85 -7.99 4.24
N GLY A 123 1.58 -7.64 4.15
CA GLY A 123 1.11 -6.26 4.17
C GLY A 123 0.79 -5.79 5.60
N HIS A 124 1.35 -4.65 6.01
CA HIS A 124 1.08 -4.00 7.29
C HIS A 124 0.88 -2.49 7.13
N GLY A 125 0.07 -1.90 8.00
CA GLY A 125 -0.15 -0.46 8.05
C GLY A 125 -1.52 -0.01 7.54
N GLY A 126 -1.73 1.32 7.53
CA GLY A 126 -3.04 1.93 7.29
C GLY A 126 -3.65 1.62 5.92
N LEU A 127 -2.83 1.38 4.89
CA LEU A 127 -3.28 1.01 3.55
C LEU A 127 -4.14 -0.27 3.55
N PHE A 128 -3.92 -1.17 4.52
CA PHE A 128 -4.59 -2.47 4.63
C PHE A 128 -5.82 -2.45 5.54
N LYS A 129 -6.18 -1.31 6.17
CA LYS A 129 -7.37 -1.19 7.02
C LYS A 129 -8.67 -1.42 6.24
N THR A 130 -8.73 -1.02 4.96
CA THR A 130 -9.85 -1.39 4.09
C THR A 130 -9.59 -2.77 3.51
N LYS A 131 -10.33 -3.76 4.00
CA LYS A 131 -10.15 -5.18 3.66
C LYS A 131 -10.10 -5.40 2.15
N GLY A 132 -9.06 -6.05 1.68
CA GLY A 132 -8.88 -6.52 0.31
C GLY A 132 -8.40 -5.46 -0.68
N VAL A 133 -8.58 -4.16 -0.44
CA VAL A 133 -8.26 -3.12 -1.45
C VAL A 133 -6.76 -2.89 -1.58
N GLY A 134 -6.12 -2.38 -0.53
CA GLY A 134 -4.66 -2.18 -0.55
C GLY A 134 -3.90 -3.48 -0.80
N GLN A 135 -4.44 -4.58 -0.30
CA GLN A 135 -3.89 -5.91 -0.50
C GLN A 135 -3.87 -6.33 -1.97
N GLN A 136 -5.00 -6.18 -2.71
CA GLN A 136 -5.08 -6.50 -4.12
C GLN A 136 -4.19 -5.58 -4.95
N ILE A 137 -4.24 -4.28 -4.68
CA ILE A 137 -3.40 -3.30 -5.39
C ILE A 137 -1.92 -3.58 -5.21
N LEU A 138 -1.49 -3.95 -4.00
CA LEU A 138 -0.10 -4.33 -3.76
C LEU A 138 0.25 -5.64 -4.47
N ALA A 139 -0.62 -6.66 -4.42
CA ALA A 139 -0.38 -7.91 -5.13
C ALA A 139 -0.19 -7.70 -6.63
N ASP A 140 -1.05 -6.88 -7.23
CA ASP A 140 -0.97 -6.51 -8.65
C ASP A 140 0.32 -5.69 -8.94
N ALA A 141 0.66 -4.75 -8.04
CA ALA A 141 1.85 -3.91 -8.21
C ALA A 141 3.16 -4.69 -8.17
N VAL A 142 3.26 -5.74 -7.37
CA VAL A 142 4.50 -6.52 -7.20
C VAL A 142 4.48 -7.85 -7.95
N ASN A 143 3.34 -8.21 -8.55
CA ASN A 143 3.10 -9.49 -9.22
C ASN A 143 3.44 -10.70 -8.33
N ALA A 144 3.03 -10.65 -7.06
CA ALA A 144 3.24 -11.72 -6.08
C ALA A 144 2.08 -11.77 -5.08
N PRO A 145 1.80 -12.94 -4.48
CA PRO A 145 0.77 -13.05 -3.44
C PRO A 145 1.04 -12.13 -2.25
N VAL A 146 0.00 -11.47 -1.75
CA VAL A 146 0.06 -10.61 -0.56
C VAL A 146 -0.84 -11.18 0.53
N SER A 147 -0.27 -11.41 1.70
CA SER A 147 -1.00 -11.82 2.90
C SER A 147 -1.14 -10.64 3.86
N VAL A 148 -2.30 -10.53 4.47
CA VAL A 148 -2.63 -9.51 5.46
C VAL A 148 -3.23 -10.21 6.68
N MET A 149 -2.66 -9.96 7.85
CA MET A 149 -3.16 -10.48 9.12
C MET A 149 -4.27 -9.59 9.67
N ALA A 150 -5.13 -10.12 10.54
CA ALA A 150 -6.19 -9.35 11.19
C ALA A 150 -5.64 -8.14 11.98
N THR A 151 -4.41 -8.23 12.47
CA THR A 151 -3.69 -7.18 13.23
C THR A 151 -2.88 -6.22 12.35
N ALA A 152 -2.94 -6.32 11.04
CA ALA A 152 -2.06 -5.60 10.11
C ALA A 152 -2.16 -4.07 10.21
N GLY A 153 -3.28 -3.52 10.69
CA GLY A 153 -3.48 -2.07 10.82
C GLY A 153 -2.54 -1.38 11.82
N GLU A 154 -1.97 -2.12 12.78
CA GLU A 154 -1.16 -1.60 13.89
C GLU A 154 0.21 -2.30 13.99
N GLY A 155 0.74 -2.79 12.89
CA GLY A 155 1.88 -3.72 12.83
C GLY A 155 3.13 -3.29 13.61
N GLY A 156 3.51 -2.01 13.56
CA GLY A 156 4.72 -1.52 14.24
C GLY A 156 4.62 -1.56 15.77
N ALA A 157 3.57 -0.98 16.32
CA ALA A 157 3.32 -0.96 17.77
C ALA A 157 3.12 -2.38 18.32
N TRP A 158 2.39 -3.20 17.59
CA TRP A 158 2.16 -4.59 17.95
C TRP A 158 3.44 -5.42 17.92
N GLY A 159 4.27 -5.26 16.90
CA GLY A 159 5.56 -5.95 16.81
C GLY A 159 6.50 -5.64 17.98
N ILE A 160 6.60 -4.39 18.39
CA ILE A 160 7.38 -4.01 19.59
C ILE A 160 6.79 -4.63 20.86
N ALA A 161 5.47 -4.64 21.01
CA ALA A 161 4.81 -5.30 22.14
C ALA A 161 5.08 -6.80 22.20
N LEU A 162 5.15 -7.49 21.05
CA LEU A 162 5.51 -8.90 20.96
C LEU A 162 6.95 -9.16 21.40
N LEU A 163 7.90 -8.32 21.01
CA LEU A 163 9.28 -8.42 21.46
C LEU A 163 9.41 -8.25 22.97
N ALA A 164 8.70 -7.26 23.53
CA ALA A 164 8.64 -7.07 24.98
C ALA A 164 7.99 -8.28 25.68
N SER A 165 6.89 -8.80 25.13
CA SER A 165 6.23 -10.00 25.65
C SER A 165 7.14 -11.22 25.62
N TYR A 166 7.88 -11.43 24.54
CA TYR A 166 8.86 -12.51 24.44
C TYR A 166 9.92 -12.43 25.55
N LEU A 167 10.47 -11.24 25.80
CA LEU A 167 11.48 -11.06 26.85
C LEU A 167 11.00 -11.51 28.24
N VAL A 168 9.72 -11.27 28.54
CA VAL A 168 9.15 -11.54 29.89
C VAL A 168 8.57 -12.95 29.99
N ASN A 169 8.00 -13.49 28.90
CA ASN A 169 7.19 -14.72 28.94
C ASN A 169 7.83 -15.91 28.23
N LYS A 170 9.04 -15.78 27.68
CA LYS A 170 9.73 -16.90 27.04
C LYS A 170 10.08 -17.96 28.05
N GLU A 171 9.97 -19.22 27.65
CA GLU A 171 10.45 -20.35 28.40
C GLU A 171 11.98 -20.52 28.25
N GLU A 172 12.59 -21.31 29.16
CA GLU A 172 14.01 -21.55 29.06
C GLU A 172 14.36 -22.31 27.76
N GLY A 173 15.26 -21.73 26.96
CA GLY A 173 15.64 -22.27 25.65
C GLY A 173 14.65 -21.96 24.51
N GLU A 174 13.54 -21.31 24.78
CA GLU A 174 12.57 -20.92 23.72
C GLU A 174 13.14 -19.85 22.84
N THR A 175 13.15 -20.06 21.52
CA THR A 175 13.54 -19.07 20.52
C THR A 175 12.40 -18.09 20.22
N LEU A 176 12.71 -16.90 19.70
CA LEU A 176 11.69 -15.95 19.26
C LEU A 176 10.78 -16.55 18.17
N GLU A 177 11.35 -17.29 17.22
CA GLU A 177 10.58 -18.01 16.19
C GLU A 177 9.55 -18.95 16.81
N SER A 178 10.01 -19.83 17.72
CA SER A 178 9.10 -20.77 18.38
C SER A 178 8.01 -20.09 19.19
N PHE A 179 8.34 -18.99 19.88
CA PHE A 179 7.37 -18.20 20.63
C PHE A 179 6.33 -17.57 19.71
N LEU A 180 6.76 -16.99 18.58
CA LEU A 180 5.87 -16.38 17.61
C LEU A 180 4.96 -17.42 16.94
N ASP A 181 5.51 -18.53 16.48
CA ASP A 181 4.76 -19.55 15.74
C ASP A 181 3.75 -20.28 16.63
N ASN A 182 4.14 -20.62 17.85
CA ASN A 182 3.31 -21.50 18.70
C ASN A 182 2.40 -20.73 19.68
N LYS A 183 2.76 -19.50 20.07
CA LYS A 183 2.01 -18.73 21.08
C LYS A 183 1.32 -17.49 20.54
N VAL A 184 1.81 -16.92 19.43
CA VAL A 184 1.29 -15.66 18.90
C VAL A 184 0.50 -15.87 17.61
N PHE A 185 1.04 -16.60 16.67
CA PHE A 185 0.46 -16.77 15.34
C PHE A 185 -0.28 -18.09 15.12
N ALA A 186 -0.26 -19.00 16.09
CA ALA A 186 -0.84 -20.34 15.96
C ALA A 186 -2.31 -20.32 15.49
N ASP A 187 -3.10 -19.38 16.01
CA ASP A 187 -4.53 -19.26 15.72
C ASP A 187 -4.89 -17.97 14.94
N GLN A 188 -3.89 -17.30 14.35
CA GLN A 188 -4.17 -16.04 13.66
C GLN A 188 -4.67 -16.26 12.23
N GLU A 189 -5.86 -15.73 11.96
CA GLU A 189 -6.40 -15.67 10.60
C GLU A 189 -5.59 -14.70 9.74
N SER A 190 -5.17 -15.15 8.57
CA SER A 190 -4.61 -14.33 7.52
C SER A 190 -5.41 -14.49 6.24
N SER A 191 -5.56 -13.40 5.48
CA SER A 191 -6.09 -13.47 4.12
C SER A 191 -4.93 -13.34 3.13
N THR A 192 -4.94 -14.12 2.06
CA THR A 192 -3.98 -14.02 0.97
C THR A 192 -4.72 -13.73 -0.32
N LEU A 193 -4.24 -12.76 -1.09
CA LEU A 193 -4.73 -12.46 -2.43
C LEU A 193 -3.60 -12.61 -3.44
N ASP A 194 -3.92 -13.29 -4.53
CA ASP A 194 -3.04 -13.44 -5.68
C ASP A 194 -3.13 -12.22 -6.60
N PRO A 195 -2.07 -11.91 -7.35
CA PRO A 195 -2.11 -10.86 -8.36
C PRO A 195 -3.09 -11.23 -9.48
N LYS A 196 -3.81 -10.23 -10.01
CA LYS A 196 -4.68 -10.37 -11.17
C LYS A 196 -3.92 -9.96 -12.44
N PRO A 197 -3.92 -10.76 -13.51
CA PRO A 197 -3.18 -10.42 -14.73
C PRO A 197 -3.50 -9.04 -15.31
N GLU A 198 -4.77 -8.65 -15.31
CA GLU A 198 -5.19 -7.31 -15.74
C GLU A 198 -4.70 -6.20 -14.82
N GLY A 199 -4.66 -6.44 -13.50
CA GLY A 199 -4.15 -5.50 -12.51
C GLY A 199 -2.64 -5.31 -12.64
N VAL A 200 -1.90 -6.39 -12.83
CA VAL A 200 -0.43 -6.36 -13.08
C VAL A 200 -0.12 -5.57 -14.35
N ALA A 201 -0.82 -5.86 -15.46
CA ALA A 201 -0.63 -5.15 -16.72
C ALA A 201 -0.97 -3.65 -16.56
N GLY A 202 -2.08 -3.33 -15.88
CA GLY A 202 -2.51 -1.97 -15.64
C GLY A 202 -1.53 -1.19 -14.76
N PHE A 203 -1.04 -1.79 -13.66
CA PHE A 203 -0.03 -1.15 -12.82
C PHE A 203 1.28 -0.90 -13.57
N ASN A 204 1.73 -1.84 -14.40
CA ASN A 204 2.91 -1.64 -15.22
C ASN A 204 2.73 -0.49 -16.23
N ALA A 205 1.56 -0.39 -16.90
CA ALA A 205 1.24 0.73 -17.79
C ALA A 205 1.21 2.07 -17.04
N PHE A 206 0.68 2.11 -15.81
CA PHE A 206 0.77 3.29 -14.95
C PHE A 206 2.22 3.64 -14.63
N MET A 207 3.05 2.67 -14.25
CA MET A 207 4.48 2.89 -13.95
C MET A 207 5.27 3.38 -15.16
N ASP A 208 4.96 2.91 -16.37
CA ASP A 208 5.58 3.41 -17.61
C ASP A 208 5.32 4.92 -17.81
N SER A 209 4.15 5.40 -17.43
CA SER A 209 3.82 6.82 -17.45
C SER A 209 4.44 7.58 -16.27
N TYR A 210 4.39 7.00 -15.08
CA TYR A 210 4.96 7.54 -13.84
C TYR A 210 6.46 7.81 -13.94
N MET A 211 7.21 6.95 -14.64
CA MET A 211 8.67 7.08 -14.83
C MET A 211 9.06 8.10 -15.91
N LYS A 212 8.11 8.57 -16.73
CA LYS A 212 8.36 9.56 -17.79
C LYS A 212 8.08 11.00 -17.36
N GLY A 213 7.25 11.20 -16.37
CA GLY A 213 6.85 12.50 -15.85
C GLY A 213 7.57 12.86 -14.58
#